data_79ddd947a6b703869dffe5e746947064
#
_entry.id   79ddd947a6b703869dffe5e746947064
#
_cell.length_a   1.000
_cell.length_b   1.000
_cell.length_c   1.000
_cell.angle_alpha   90.00
_cell.angle_beta   90.00
_cell.angle_gamma   90.00
#
_symmetry.space_group_name_H-M   'P 1'
#
loop_
_entity.id
_entity.type
_entity.pdbx_description
1 polymer ?
#
loop_
_entity_poly.entity_id
_entity_poly.type
_entity_poly.pdbx_seq_one_letter_code
_entity_poly.pdbx_strand_id
1 'polypeptide(L)'
;MTTTSDRIEKQVLLRVPKSRVWRALTEAQEFGAWFRVNLQGRFAVGERIRGKITYPGYENLTMDVTVERMDKEKLFSFRWHPGAVDPKVDYSKEPSTLVEFRLEEVAGGTMLTVVESGFDQLPPERREEAFRGNEKGWAIQMENIKRHVDG
;
A
#
# COMPACT_ATOMS: atom_id res chain seq x y z
N MET A 1 9.43 25.78 -3.42
CA MET A 1 9.04 25.23 -3.33
C MET A 1 8.81 24.23 -3.09
N THR A 2 8.51 23.90 -2.82
CA THR A 2 8.27 23.01 -2.44
C THR A 2 7.95 21.95 -2.87
N THR A 3 8.21 21.37 -3.02
CA THR A 3 7.71 20.47 -3.36
C THR A 3 7.60 19.41 -2.62
N THR A 4 6.87 18.79 -2.51
CA THR A 4 6.44 17.88 -1.64
C THR A 4 6.16 16.61 -2.25
N SER A 5 6.72 16.31 -3.34
CA SER A 5 6.47 15.11 -4.10
C SER A 5 7.25 13.91 -3.59
N ASP A 6 7.88 14.00 -2.41
CA ASP A 6 8.61 12.86 -1.86
C ASP A 6 7.69 11.87 -1.13
N ARG A 7 6.59 12.33 -0.54
CA ARG A 7 5.75 11.43 0.24
C ARG A 7 4.27 11.73 0.07
N ILE A 8 3.49 10.65 0.18
CA ILE A 8 2.04 10.70 0.21
C ILE A 8 1.61 10.29 1.61
N GLU A 9 0.65 10.99 2.19
CA GLU A 9 0.09 10.62 3.48
C GLU A 9 -1.43 10.75 3.42
N LYS A 10 -2.13 9.66 3.75
CA LYS A 10 -3.60 9.62 3.79
C LYS A 10 -4.03 8.96 5.08
N GLN A 11 -5.15 9.43 5.64
CA GLN A 11 -5.69 8.87 6.90
C GLN A 11 -7.15 8.53 6.72
N VAL A 12 -7.59 7.52 7.47
CA VAL A 12 -9.01 7.18 7.55
C VAL A 12 -9.32 6.67 8.96
N LEU A 13 -10.47 7.06 9.50
CA LEU A 13 -10.96 6.54 10.77
C LEU A 13 -11.75 5.27 10.51
N LEU A 14 -11.33 4.18 11.12
CA LEU A 14 -11.98 2.88 11.02
C LEU A 14 -12.64 2.58 12.37
N ARG A 15 -13.94 2.30 12.36
CA ARG A 15 -14.74 2.14 13.58
C ARG A 15 -14.65 0.73 14.13
N VAL A 16 -13.45 0.20 14.20
CA VAL A 16 -13.16 -1.15 14.71
C VAL A 16 -11.86 -1.11 15.48
N PRO A 17 -11.60 -2.12 16.33
CA PRO A 17 -10.35 -2.16 17.11
C PRO A 17 -9.12 -2.39 16.23
N LYS A 18 -7.96 -2.04 16.77
CA LYS A 18 -6.67 -2.22 16.07
C LYS A 18 -6.46 -3.67 15.60
N SER A 19 -6.90 -4.64 16.39
CA SER A 19 -6.74 -6.04 16.01
C SER A 19 -7.48 -6.37 14.72
N ARG A 20 -8.64 -5.77 14.52
CA ARG A 20 -9.40 -5.99 13.30
C ARG A 20 -8.71 -5.34 12.09
N VAL A 21 -8.21 -4.12 12.28
CA VAL A 21 -7.47 -3.42 11.22
C VAL A 21 -6.19 -4.18 10.88
N TRP A 22 -5.48 -4.63 11.90
CA TRP A 22 -4.24 -5.38 11.70
C TRP A 22 -4.47 -6.62 10.85
N ARG A 23 -5.55 -7.33 11.13
CA ARG A 23 -5.90 -8.53 10.35
C ARG A 23 -6.18 -8.18 8.89
N ALA A 24 -6.91 -7.10 8.65
CA ALA A 24 -7.23 -6.67 7.29
C ALA A 24 -5.97 -6.28 6.50
N LEU A 25 -4.94 -5.79 7.19
CA LEU A 25 -3.67 -5.40 6.54
C LEU A 25 -2.75 -6.59 6.33
N THR A 26 -2.67 -7.52 7.28
CA THR A 26 -1.59 -8.50 7.31
C THR A 26 -1.99 -9.91 6.90
N GLU A 27 -3.28 -10.20 6.81
CA GLU A 27 -3.71 -11.46 6.22
C GLU A 27 -3.85 -11.26 4.71
N ALA A 28 -3.10 -12.05 3.94
CA ALA A 28 -3.02 -11.83 2.50
C ALA A 28 -4.39 -11.90 1.81
N GLN A 29 -5.26 -12.80 2.26
CA GLN A 29 -6.60 -12.92 1.67
C GLN A 29 -7.46 -11.72 1.99
N GLU A 30 -7.41 -11.20 3.22
CA GLU A 30 -8.16 -10.01 3.57
C GLU A 30 -7.64 -8.79 2.84
N PHE A 31 -6.31 -8.61 2.85
CA PHE A 31 -5.68 -7.53 2.10
C PHE A 31 -6.11 -7.57 0.64
N GLY A 32 -6.08 -8.76 0.05
CA GLY A 32 -6.47 -8.93 -1.35
C GLY A 32 -7.92 -8.57 -1.61
N ALA A 33 -8.80 -8.80 -0.64
CA ALA A 33 -10.22 -8.49 -0.82
C ALA A 33 -10.48 -7.00 -0.95
N TRP A 34 -9.85 -6.17 -0.11
CA TRP A 34 -10.10 -4.72 -0.20
C TRP A 34 -9.16 -4.02 -1.18
N PHE A 35 -7.94 -4.49 -1.31
CA PHE A 35 -6.97 -3.89 -2.23
C PHE A 35 -7.22 -4.30 -3.67
N ARG A 36 -7.90 -5.43 -3.86
CA ARG A 36 -8.20 -6.03 -5.17
C ARG A 36 -6.96 -6.64 -5.80
N VAL A 37 -6.38 -7.60 -5.09
CA VAL A 37 -5.23 -8.37 -5.56
C VAL A 37 -5.36 -9.81 -5.08
N ASN A 38 -4.93 -10.76 -5.91
CA ASN A 38 -4.93 -12.18 -5.54
C ASN A 38 -3.50 -12.59 -5.18
N LEU A 39 -3.14 -12.37 -3.91
CA LEU A 39 -1.79 -12.64 -3.44
C LEU A 39 -1.55 -14.13 -3.24
N GLN A 40 -0.35 -14.58 -3.58
CA GLN A 40 0.08 -15.96 -3.41
C GLN A 40 1.03 -16.04 -2.21
N GLY A 41 0.59 -16.66 -1.11
CA GLY A 41 1.41 -16.84 0.07
C GLY A 41 0.97 -15.97 1.23
N ARG A 42 1.92 -15.63 2.09
CA ARG A 42 1.66 -14.86 3.31
C ARG A 42 2.66 -13.73 3.45
N PHE A 43 2.23 -12.65 4.12
CA PHE A 43 3.16 -11.59 4.49
C PHE A 43 4.07 -12.07 5.63
N ALA A 44 5.37 -11.93 5.44
CA ALA A 44 6.37 -12.24 6.47
C ALA A 44 7.56 -11.30 6.27
N VAL A 45 8.14 -10.84 7.38
CA VAL A 45 9.24 -9.87 7.34
C VAL A 45 10.40 -10.44 6.52
N GLY A 46 10.89 -9.63 5.59
CA GLY A 46 11.99 -10.00 4.71
C GLY A 46 11.58 -10.82 3.51
N GLU A 47 10.30 -11.21 3.42
CA GLU A 47 9.83 -12.06 2.34
C GLU A 47 9.14 -11.25 1.26
N ARG A 48 9.31 -11.73 0.02
CA ARG A 48 8.65 -11.17 -1.14
C ARG A 48 7.32 -11.88 -1.36
N ILE A 49 6.27 -11.14 -1.65
CA ILE A 49 4.96 -11.70 -1.96
C ILE A 49 4.43 -11.05 -3.23
N ARG A 50 3.76 -11.83 -4.08
CA ARG A 50 3.29 -11.40 -5.39
C ARG A 50 1.88 -11.88 -5.63
N GLY A 51 1.16 -11.15 -6.47
CA GLY A 51 -0.16 -11.56 -6.91
C GLY A 51 -0.70 -10.67 -8.00
N LYS A 52 -1.65 -11.20 -8.75
CA LYS A 52 -2.26 -10.44 -9.83
C LYS A 52 -3.33 -9.50 -9.31
N ILE A 53 -3.34 -8.29 -9.85
CA ILE A 53 -4.40 -7.33 -9.55
C ILE A 53 -5.71 -7.87 -10.09
N THR A 54 -6.79 -7.72 -9.30
CA THR A 54 -8.12 -8.16 -9.69
C THR A 54 -9.05 -6.97 -9.99
N TYR A 55 -8.55 -5.76 -9.90
CA TYR A 55 -9.33 -4.56 -10.22
C TYR A 55 -9.60 -4.54 -11.73
N PRO A 56 -10.86 -4.34 -12.15
CA PRO A 56 -11.22 -4.37 -13.58
C PRO A 56 -10.40 -3.37 -14.39
N GLY A 57 -9.81 -3.87 -15.48
CA GLY A 57 -8.96 -3.08 -16.35
C GLY A 57 -7.48 -3.16 -16.02
N TYR A 58 -7.12 -3.75 -14.87
CA TYR A 58 -5.73 -3.82 -14.41
C TYR A 58 -5.26 -5.24 -14.16
N GLU A 59 -5.99 -6.24 -14.67
CA GLU A 59 -5.72 -7.66 -14.36
C GLU A 59 -4.39 -8.15 -14.95
N ASN A 60 -3.82 -7.40 -15.90
CA ASN A 60 -2.52 -7.75 -16.45
C ASN A 60 -1.35 -7.29 -15.58
N LEU A 61 -1.63 -6.56 -14.49
CA LEU A 61 -0.59 -6.08 -13.60
C LEU A 61 -0.39 -7.04 -12.44
N THR A 62 0.84 -7.08 -11.93
CA THR A 62 1.21 -7.90 -10.78
C THR A 62 1.69 -7.00 -9.66
N MET A 63 1.11 -7.17 -8.47
CA MET A 63 1.62 -6.55 -7.26
C MET A 63 2.80 -7.39 -6.75
N ASP A 64 3.90 -6.74 -6.44
CA ASP A 64 5.13 -7.40 -6.02
C ASP A 64 5.77 -6.56 -4.93
N VAL A 65 5.72 -7.04 -3.69
CA VAL A 65 6.21 -6.28 -2.55
C VAL A 65 7.15 -7.13 -1.71
N THR A 66 8.06 -6.46 -1.01
CA THR A 66 8.92 -7.09 0.00
C THR A 66 8.60 -6.48 1.35
N VAL A 67 8.19 -7.31 2.29
CA VAL A 67 7.77 -6.85 3.62
C VAL A 67 8.99 -6.42 4.43
N GLU A 68 8.93 -5.22 5.03
CA GLU A 68 10.02 -4.72 5.85
C GLU A 68 9.74 -4.87 7.34
N ARG A 69 8.54 -4.49 7.80
CA ARG A 69 8.22 -4.51 9.22
C ARG A 69 6.80 -5.01 9.46
N MET A 70 6.63 -5.74 10.54
CA MET A 70 5.32 -6.16 11.03
C MET A 70 5.35 -6.03 12.55
N ASP A 71 5.18 -4.80 13.04
CA ASP A 71 5.08 -4.51 14.48
C ASP A 71 3.61 -4.59 14.86
N LYS A 72 3.22 -5.67 15.50
CA LYS A 72 1.83 -6.05 15.70
C LYS A 72 0.96 -4.89 16.19
N GLU A 73 -0.08 -4.60 15.41
CA GLU A 73 -1.10 -3.57 15.68
C GLU A 73 -0.53 -2.16 15.77
N LYS A 74 0.68 -1.94 15.24
CA LYS A 74 1.32 -0.63 15.23
C LYS A 74 1.78 -0.20 13.85
N LEU A 75 2.54 -1.06 13.17
CA LEU A 75 3.16 -0.69 11.89
C LEU A 75 3.31 -1.92 11.00
N PHE A 76 2.80 -1.81 9.78
CA PHE A 76 3.03 -2.78 8.72
C PHE A 76 3.63 -2.04 7.54
N SER A 77 4.81 -2.46 7.06
CA SER A 77 5.45 -1.76 5.96
C SER A 77 6.04 -2.71 4.94
N PHE A 78 6.06 -2.24 3.70
CA PHE A 78 6.68 -2.99 2.61
C PHE A 78 7.25 -2.02 1.58
N ARG A 79 8.10 -2.56 0.69
CA ARG A 79 8.64 -1.81 -0.44
C ARG A 79 8.11 -2.37 -1.75
N TRP A 80 7.89 -1.50 -2.69
CA TRP A 80 7.50 -1.86 -4.05
C TRP A 80 8.00 -0.81 -5.05
N HIS A 81 7.75 -1.05 -6.34
CA HIS A 81 8.11 -0.10 -7.39
C HIS A 81 6.84 0.60 -7.87
N PRO A 82 6.61 1.87 -7.47
CA PRO A 82 5.37 2.55 -7.82
C PRO A 82 5.30 2.86 -9.30
N GLY A 83 4.09 2.81 -9.87
CA GLY A 83 3.88 3.11 -11.28
C GLY A 83 4.50 2.11 -12.24
N ALA A 84 4.82 0.91 -11.77
CA ALA A 84 5.43 -0.14 -12.59
C ALA A 84 4.37 -0.84 -13.42
N VAL A 85 3.84 -0.14 -14.43
CA VAL A 85 2.66 -0.59 -15.16
C VAL A 85 2.96 -1.12 -16.56
N ASP A 86 4.17 -0.91 -17.07
CA ASP A 86 4.54 -1.38 -18.40
C ASP A 86 5.21 -2.76 -18.30
N PRO A 87 4.55 -3.85 -18.77
CA PRO A 87 5.12 -5.18 -18.62
C PRO A 87 6.40 -5.41 -19.41
N LYS A 88 6.74 -4.50 -20.32
CA LYS A 88 7.98 -4.60 -21.11
C LYS A 88 9.16 -3.95 -20.42
N VAL A 89 8.95 -3.24 -19.31
CA VAL A 89 10.01 -2.52 -18.60
C VAL A 89 10.40 -3.29 -17.36
N ASP A 90 11.71 -3.43 -17.13
CA ASP A 90 12.23 -4.04 -15.91
C ASP A 90 12.44 -2.93 -14.88
N TYR A 91 11.52 -2.83 -13.91
CA TYR A 91 11.57 -1.81 -12.87
C TYR A 91 12.44 -2.22 -11.68
N SER A 92 12.96 -3.44 -11.67
CA SER A 92 13.70 -3.95 -10.52
C SER A 92 14.97 -3.15 -10.22
N LYS A 93 15.48 -2.43 -11.20
CA LYS A 93 16.69 -1.62 -11.04
C LYS A 93 16.39 -0.20 -10.56
N GLU A 94 15.12 0.19 -10.51
CA GLU A 94 14.75 1.49 -9.98
C GLU A 94 14.69 1.43 -8.46
N PRO A 95 14.91 2.57 -7.78
CA PRO A 95 14.65 2.62 -6.34
C PRO A 95 13.19 2.31 -6.05
N SER A 96 12.96 1.60 -4.97
CA SER A 96 11.60 1.34 -4.50
C SER A 96 11.13 2.46 -3.59
N THR A 97 9.81 2.58 -3.43
CA THR A 97 9.25 3.42 -2.37
C THR A 97 8.88 2.55 -1.17
N LEU A 98 8.82 3.18 -0.01
CA LEU A 98 8.41 2.53 1.23
C LEU A 98 6.97 2.88 1.52
N VAL A 99 6.13 1.86 1.73
CA VAL A 99 4.74 2.03 2.14
C VAL A 99 4.64 1.62 3.61
N GLU A 100 4.11 2.52 4.44
CA GLU A 100 3.90 2.27 5.87
C GLU A 100 2.42 2.44 6.21
N PHE A 101 1.84 1.42 6.86
CA PHE A 101 0.51 1.52 7.44
C PHE A 101 0.68 1.64 8.95
N ARG A 102 0.26 2.77 9.50
CA ARG A 102 0.39 3.06 10.93
C ARG A 102 -0.98 3.05 11.57
N LEU A 103 -1.08 2.37 12.72
CA LEU A 103 -2.34 2.23 13.45
C LEU A 103 -2.23 2.96 14.78
N GLU A 104 -3.26 3.75 15.08
CA GLU A 104 -3.33 4.47 16.35
C GLU A 104 -4.73 4.33 16.92
N GLU A 105 -4.82 3.90 18.17
CA GLU A 105 -6.11 3.83 18.84
C GLU A 105 -6.60 5.23 19.17
N VAL A 106 -7.82 5.54 18.77
CA VAL A 106 -8.43 6.86 18.99
C VAL A 106 -9.86 6.68 19.47
N ALA A 107 -10.46 7.78 19.90
CA ALA A 107 -11.87 7.74 20.27
C ALA A 107 -12.70 7.29 19.07
N GLY A 108 -13.50 6.25 19.24
CA GLY A 108 -14.38 5.74 18.20
C GLY A 108 -13.76 4.69 17.29
N GLY A 109 -12.49 4.29 17.52
CA GLY A 109 -11.91 3.21 16.71
C GLY A 109 -10.41 3.30 16.54
N THR A 110 -9.97 3.12 15.30
CA THR A 110 -8.55 3.13 14.95
C THR A 110 -8.32 4.14 13.83
N MET A 111 -7.35 5.02 14.01
CA MET A 111 -6.89 5.88 12.92
C MET A 111 -5.84 5.12 12.14
N LEU A 112 -6.10 4.88 10.87
CA LEU A 112 -5.14 4.26 9.97
C LEU A 112 -4.51 5.33 9.11
N THR A 113 -3.19 5.38 9.11
CA THR A 113 -2.43 6.30 8.26
C THR A 113 -1.57 5.49 7.31
N VAL A 114 -1.69 5.75 6.00
CA VAL A 114 -0.75 5.19 5.03
C VAL A 114 0.21 6.29 4.61
N VAL A 115 1.50 5.96 4.59
CA VAL A 115 2.56 6.87 4.14
C VAL A 115 3.38 6.14 3.09
N GLU A 116 3.49 6.72 1.92
CA GLU A 116 4.41 6.21 0.90
C GLU A 116 5.46 7.28 0.64
N SER A 117 6.74 6.91 0.77
CA SER A 117 7.85 7.87 0.70
C SER A 117 8.97 7.35 -0.19
N GLY A 118 9.83 8.26 -0.63
CA GLY A 118 10.97 7.92 -1.48
C GLY A 118 10.77 8.23 -2.95
N PHE A 119 9.72 8.98 -3.30
CA PHE A 119 9.46 9.33 -4.71
C PHE A 119 10.58 10.16 -5.33
N ASP A 120 11.28 10.95 -4.54
CA ASP A 120 12.37 11.78 -5.05
C ASP A 120 13.58 10.95 -5.49
N GLN A 121 13.62 9.65 -5.16
CA GLN A 121 14.66 8.75 -5.63
C GLN A 121 14.36 8.16 -7.01
N LEU A 122 13.14 8.31 -7.51
CA LEU A 122 12.75 7.79 -8.81
C LEU A 122 13.33 8.63 -9.93
N PRO A 123 13.52 8.03 -11.15
CA PRO A 123 13.94 8.82 -12.31
C PRO A 123 13.00 10.01 -12.53
N PRO A 124 13.54 11.20 -12.81
CA PRO A 124 12.69 12.39 -12.93
C PRO A 124 11.54 12.26 -13.92
N GLU A 125 11.75 11.52 -15.01
CA GLU A 125 10.72 11.36 -16.04
C GLU A 125 9.54 10.51 -15.59
N ARG A 126 9.68 9.74 -14.48
CA ARG A 126 8.63 8.90 -13.93
C ARG A 126 8.07 9.40 -12.60
N ARG A 127 8.82 10.25 -11.95
CA ARG A 127 8.54 10.66 -10.55
C ARG A 127 7.15 11.26 -10.39
N GLU A 128 6.82 12.23 -11.20
CA GLU A 128 5.56 12.95 -11.06
C GLU A 128 4.36 12.07 -11.37
N GLU A 129 4.45 11.27 -12.42
CA GLU A 129 3.36 10.37 -12.80
C GLU A 129 3.13 9.31 -11.75
N ALA A 130 4.20 8.71 -11.22
CA ALA A 130 4.09 7.71 -10.17
C ALA A 130 3.48 8.31 -8.91
N PHE A 131 3.91 9.51 -8.52
CA PHE A 131 3.39 10.20 -7.35
C PHE A 131 1.88 10.48 -7.51
N ARG A 132 1.48 11.06 -8.63
CA ARG A 132 0.07 11.38 -8.85
C ARG A 132 -0.82 10.15 -8.88
N GLY A 133 -0.35 9.10 -9.54
CA GLY A 133 -1.12 7.87 -9.62
C GLY A 133 -1.33 7.24 -8.27
N ASN A 134 -0.27 7.20 -7.46
CA ASN A 134 -0.36 6.59 -6.14
C ASN A 134 -1.12 7.46 -5.15
N GLU A 135 -1.02 8.79 -5.27
CA GLU A 135 -1.83 9.67 -4.43
C GLU A 135 -3.32 9.42 -4.63
N LYS A 136 -3.74 9.34 -5.88
CA LYS A 136 -5.12 9.01 -6.21
C LYS A 136 -5.48 7.61 -5.75
N GLY A 137 -4.58 6.66 -5.99
CA GLY A 137 -4.79 5.27 -5.62
C GLY A 137 -4.96 5.09 -4.13
N TRP A 138 -4.14 5.75 -3.31
CA TRP A 138 -4.26 5.61 -1.86
C TRP A 138 -5.55 6.21 -1.32
N ALA A 139 -6.05 7.31 -1.92
CA ALA A 139 -7.35 7.84 -1.52
C ALA A 139 -8.45 6.81 -1.75
N ILE A 140 -8.42 6.12 -2.88
CA ILE A 140 -9.38 5.07 -3.19
C ILE A 140 -9.23 3.88 -2.23
N GLN A 141 -7.99 3.46 -1.96
CA GLN A 141 -7.74 2.30 -1.11
C GLN A 141 -8.15 2.55 0.34
N MET A 142 -8.02 3.78 0.83
CA MET A 142 -8.48 4.10 2.18
C MET A 142 -10.00 3.94 2.28
N GLU A 143 -10.75 4.29 1.25
CA GLU A 143 -12.19 4.03 1.21
C GLU A 143 -12.49 2.53 1.12
N ASN A 144 -11.69 1.81 0.37
CA ASN A 144 -11.89 0.36 0.21
C ASN A 144 -11.71 -0.39 1.53
N ILE A 145 -10.63 -0.10 2.28
CA ILE A 145 -10.42 -0.77 3.56
C ILE A 145 -11.49 -0.38 4.56
N LYS A 146 -11.95 0.88 4.52
CA LYS A 146 -13.03 1.32 5.40
C LYS A 146 -14.30 0.50 5.16
N ARG A 147 -14.70 0.35 3.90
CA ARG A 147 -15.88 -0.46 3.58
C ARG A 147 -15.70 -1.91 3.99
N HIS A 148 -14.49 -2.43 3.88
CA HIS A 148 -14.19 -3.82 4.22
C HIS A 148 -14.34 -4.10 5.72
N VAL A 149 -13.83 -3.21 6.57
CA VAL A 149 -13.84 -3.44 8.03
C VAL A 149 -15.08 -2.87 8.71
N ASP A 150 -15.65 -1.79 8.19
CA ASP A 150 -16.84 -1.15 8.79
C ASP A 150 -18.14 -1.77 8.28
N GLY A 151 -18.07 -2.33 7.09
CA GLY A 151 -19.23 -2.95 6.45
C GLY A 151 -19.42 -4.40 6.87
#